data_77c22815cbac14754c1950c043788cfd
#
_entry.id   77c22815cbac14754c1950c043788cfd
#
_cell.length_a   1.000
_cell.length_b   1.000
_cell.length_c   1.000
_cell.angle_alpha   90.00
_cell.angle_beta   90.00
_cell.angle_gamma   90.00
#
_symmetry.space_group_name_H-M   'P 1'
#
loop_
_entity.id
_entity.type
_entity.pdbx_description
1 polymer ?
#
loop_
_entity_poly.entity_id
_entity_poly.type
_entity_poly.pdbx_seq_one_letter_code
_entity_poly.pdbx_strand_id
1 'polypeptide(L)'
;MTNDALTAKRAPLGDAILAPARLPSPLHPVHHPLLDAQGVRLWCKRDDLIHPTLSGNKWRKLKYHLQQAQTQGKTHLLSFGGAYSNHIHALAAAGLRSGLRTTGIIRGEADTVSNATLSAAKGWGMDLVFVDRQSYRRRQDPDWLAQFEAPDTLIVPEGGSSPLAIPGVAELVAEVPFSPDLWVLPCASGGTLAGLIAGKRERERILAIAVLKGGAFLHDEVCRLNPAAATTDGWRIAQ
;
A
#
# COMPACT_ATOMS: atom_id res chain seq x y z
N MET A 1 40.10 -29.07 -4.01
CA MET A 1 39.01 -28.55 -4.90
C MET A 1 38.10 -27.67 -4.05
N THR A 2 38.35 -26.41 -4.11
CA THR A 2 37.81 -25.37 -3.24
C THR A 2 36.38 -25.03 -3.63
N ASN A 3 35.52 -25.07 -2.64
CA ASN A 3 34.09 -24.81 -2.72
C ASN A 3 33.84 -23.28 -2.73
N ASP A 4 34.03 -22.65 -3.88
CA ASP A 4 34.01 -21.19 -4.06
C ASP A 4 32.88 -20.72 -5.02
N ALA A 5 31.70 -21.27 -4.79
CA ALA A 5 30.54 -20.89 -5.58
C ALA A 5 29.30 -20.79 -4.69
N LEU A 6 29.14 -19.70 -3.92
CA LEU A 6 27.83 -19.27 -3.37
C LEU A 6 27.93 -17.98 -2.51
N THR A 7 28.74 -17.02 -2.92
CA THR A 7 28.62 -15.65 -2.40
C THR A 7 28.34 -14.67 -3.53
N ALA A 8 27.33 -14.96 -4.33
CA ALA A 8 26.69 -13.89 -5.11
C ALA A 8 26.03 -12.96 -4.10
N LYS A 9 26.63 -11.79 -3.83
CA LYS A 9 26.00 -10.69 -3.09
C LYS A 9 24.62 -10.46 -3.71
N ARG A 10 23.57 -10.90 -3.03
CA ARG A 10 22.20 -10.55 -3.39
C ARG A 10 22.13 -9.02 -3.43
N ALA A 11 21.83 -8.45 -4.60
CA ALA A 11 21.52 -7.05 -4.72
C ALA A 11 20.45 -6.68 -3.67
N PRO A 12 20.49 -5.46 -3.09
CA PRO A 12 19.50 -5.07 -2.11
C PRO A 12 18.12 -5.30 -2.68
N LEU A 13 17.34 -6.15 -2.02
CA LEU A 13 16.01 -6.58 -2.46
C LEU A 13 15.10 -5.38 -2.82
N GLY A 14 15.26 -4.27 -2.09
CA GLY A 14 14.47 -3.06 -2.30
C GLY A 14 14.54 -2.51 -3.73
N ASP A 15 15.73 -2.36 -4.30
CA ASP A 15 15.91 -1.75 -5.62
C ASP A 15 15.60 -2.74 -6.76
N ALA A 16 15.95 -4.02 -6.60
CA ALA A 16 15.71 -5.04 -7.63
C ALA A 16 14.22 -5.42 -7.76
N ILE A 17 13.48 -5.47 -6.64
CA ILE A 17 12.04 -5.77 -6.65
C ILE A 17 11.24 -4.63 -7.24
N LEU A 18 11.68 -3.41 -6.98
CA LEU A 18 11.00 -2.19 -7.37
C LEU A 18 11.40 -1.72 -8.78
N ALA A 19 12.40 -2.33 -9.40
CA ALA A 19 12.79 -2.05 -10.77
C ALA A 19 11.97 -2.90 -11.78
N PRO A 20 11.60 -2.39 -12.97
CA PRO A 20 11.76 -1.00 -13.38
C PRO A 20 10.57 -0.14 -12.91
N ALA A 21 10.74 0.58 -11.81
CA ALA A 21 9.75 1.54 -11.36
C ALA A 21 9.91 2.86 -12.13
N ARG A 22 8.80 3.41 -12.60
CA ARG A 22 8.77 4.74 -13.21
C ARG A 22 8.60 5.81 -12.14
N LEU A 23 9.72 6.30 -11.61
CA LEU A 23 9.76 7.38 -10.63
C LEU A 23 10.60 8.56 -11.14
N PRO A 24 10.20 9.79 -10.83
CA PRO A 24 8.90 10.16 -10.22
C PRO A 24 7.74 9.67 -11.07
N SER A 25 6.62 9.28 -10.42
CA SER A 25 5.43 8.89 -11.17
C SER A 25 4.92 10.08 -11.99
N PRO A 26 4.35 9.86 -13.21
CA PRO A 26 3.94 10.96 -14.05
C PRO A 26 2.89 11.87 -13.39
N LEU A 27 2.97 13.15 -13.72
CA LEU A 27 1.99 14.16 -13.32
C LEU A 27 1.33 14.69 -14.60
N HIS A 28 0.06 14.34 -14.79
CA HIS A 28 -0.69 14.70 -15.99
C HIS A 28 -1.68 15.83 -15.71
N PRO A 29 -1.69 16.91 -16.50
CA PRO A 29 -2.74 17.90 -16.42
C PRO A 29 -4.09 17.30 -16.85
N VAL A 30 -5.16 17.72 -16.18
CA VAL A 30 -6.53 17.35 -16.51
C VAL A 30 -7.28 18.62 -16.95
N HIS A 31 -7.71 18.64 -18.19
CA HIS A 31 -8.45 19.78 -18.78
C HIS A 31 -9.94 19.46 -18.79
N HIS A 32 -10.74 20.41 -18.32
CA HIS A 32 -12.18 20.31 -18.36
C HIS A 32 -12.78 21.72 -18.38
N PRO A 33 -13.78 22.02 -19.24
CA PRO A 33 -14.33 23.37 -19.38
C PRO A 33 -14.80 24.03 -18.08
N LEU A 34 -15.37 23.26 -17.16
CA LEU A 34 -15.79 23.77 -15.84
C LEU A 34 -14.60 24.20 -14.97
N LEU A 35 -13.47 23.50 -15.05
CA LEU A 35 -12.25 23.86 -14.30
C LEU A 35 -11.64 25.12 -14.90
N ASP A 36 -11.57 25.18 -16.23
CA ASP A 36 -11.00 26.32 -16.96
C ASP A 36 -11.83 27.59 -16.69
N ALA A 37 -13.17 27.49 -16.69
CA ALA A 37 -14.07 28.60 -16.37
C ALA A 37 -13.92 29.11 -14.92
N GLN A 38 -13.46 28.29 -14.00
CA GLN A 38 -13.20 28.65 -12.60
C GLN A 38 -11.74 28.97 -12.29
N GLY A 39 -10.86 28.98 -13.31
CA GLY A 39 -9.42 29.20 -13.13
C GLY A 39 -8.75 28.10 -12.31
N VAL A 40 -9.29 26.88 -12.26
CA VAL A 40 -8.77 25.74 -11.50
C VAL A 40 -7.86 24.89 -12.37
N ARG A 41 -6.62 24.72 -11.95
CA ARG A 41 -5.67 23.79 -12.59
C ARG A 41 -5.70 22.46 -11.84
N LEU A 42 -6.13 21.39 -12.53
CA LEU A 42 -6.17 20.04 -11.98
C LEU A 42 -5.04 19.18 -12.55
N TRP A 43 -4.41 18.42 -11.70
CA TRP A 43 -3.36 17.47 -12.04
C TRP A 43 -3.66 16.10 -11.49
N CYS A 44 -3.36 15.07 -12.26
CA CYS A 44 -3.45 13.68 -11.80
C CYS A 44 -2.05 13.12 -11.59
N LYS A 45 -1.72 12.76 -10.36
CA LYS A 45 -0.50 12.03 -10.02
C LYS A 45 -0.71 10.55 -10.33
N ARG A 46 -0.06 10.05 -11.37
CA ARG A 46 -0.30 8.75 -11.98
C ARG A 46 0.54 7.65 -11.33
N ASP A 47 0.28 7.38 -10.05
CA ASP A 47 0.94 6.29 -9.33
C ASP A 47 0.60 4.90 -9.90
N ASP A 48 -0.51 4.77 -10.61
CA ASP A 48 -0.88 3.59 -11.38
C ASP A 48 0.14 3.24 -12.47
N LEU A 49 0.94 4.20 -12.91
CA LEU A 49 1.99 4.02 -13.91
C LEU A 49 3.39 3.77 -13.31
N ILE A 50 3.52 3.65 -12.01
CA ILE A 50 4.81 3.34 -11.35
C ILE A 50 5.34 1.99 -11.84
N HIS A 51 4.48 0.98 -11.82
CA HIS A 51 4.86 -0.39 -12.20
C HIS A 51 3.64 -1.17 -12.72
N PRO A 52 3.79 -2.06 -13.70
CA PRO A 52 2.64 -2.76 -14.31
C PRO A 52 1.81 -3.62 -13.35
N THR A 53 2.44 -4.27 -12.40
CA THR A 53 1.77 -5.23 -11.48
C THR A 53 1.80 -4.79 -10.02
N LEU A 54 2.86 -4.09 -9.60
CA LEU A 54 3.02 -3.53 -8.25
C LEU A 54 2.74 -2.03 -8.31
N SER A 55 1.52 -1.65 -8.65
CA SER A 55 1.17 -0.29 -9.03
C SER A 55 0.42 0.50 -7.95
N GLY A 56 0.27 1.77 -8.20
CA GLY A 56 -0.51 2.69 -7.38
C GLY A 56 0.11 2.89 -5.99
N ASN A 57 -0.73 3.31 -5.07
CA ASN A 57 -0.32 3.54 -3.68
C ASN A 57 0.26 2.28 -2.99
N LYS A 58 0.05 1.08 -3.56
CA LYS A 58 0.57 -0.16 -2.96
C LYS A 58 2.06 -0.31 -3.17
N TRP A 59 2.61 0.17 -4.29
CA TRP A 59 4.04 0.25 -4.50
C TRP A 59 4.70 1.04 -3.37
N ARG A 60 4.21 2.25 -3.08
CA ARG A 60 4.74 3.12 -2.03
C ARG A 60 4.62 2.51 -0.64
N LYS A 61 3.47 1.95 -0.32
CA LYS A 61 3.21 1.34 0.98
C LYS A 61 4.05 0.08 1.22
N LEU A 62 4.26 -0.75 0.21
CA LEU A 62 5.02 -1.99 0.35
C LEU A 62 6.53 -1.78 0.37
N LYS A 63 7.04 -0.68 -0.14
CA LYS A 63 8.47 -0.38 -0.23
C LYS A 63 9.22 -0.68 1.07
N TYR A 64 8.78 -0.09 2.16
CA TYR A 64 9.46 -0.23 3.46
C TYR A 64 9.12 -1.54 4.18
N HIS A 65 7.99 -2.17 3.89
CA HIS A 65 7.71 -3.53 4.38
C HIS A 65 8.66 -4.55 3.73
N LEU A 66 8.93 -4.42 2.44
CA LEU A 66 9.89 -5.27 1.73
C LEU A 66 11.31 -5.05 2.25
N GLN A 67 11.68 -3.80 2.50
CA GLN A 67 12.97 -3.48 3.12
C GLN A 67 13.09 -4.07 4.53
N GLN A 68 12.04 -4.00 5.35
CA GLN A 68 11.99 -4.62 6.67
C GLN A 68 12.14 -6.14 6.57
N ALA A 69 11.39 -6.79 5.67
CA ALA A 69 11.49 -8.22 5.46
C ALA A 69 12.94 -8.62 5.13
N GLN A 70 13.60 -7.89 4.25
CA GLN A 70 15.00 -8.12 3.90
C GLN A 70 15.93 -7.95 5.10
N THR A 71 15.80 -6.83 5.82
CA THR A 71 16.67 -6.53 6.98
C THR A 71 16.55 -7.57 8.09
N GLN A 72 15.34 -8.11 8.28
CA GLN A 72 15.03 -9.13 9.27
C GLN A 72 15.25 -10.57 8.78
N GLY A 73 15.72 -10.76 7.54
CA GLY A 73 15.89 -12.10 6.96
C GLY A 73 14.59 -12.88 6.77
N LYS A 74 13.45 -12.18 6.66
CA LYS A 74 12.16 -12.83 6.44
C LYS A 74 12.08 -13.37 5.02
N THR A 75 11.51 -14.55 4.87
CA THR A 75 11.34 -15.24 3.58
C THR A 75 9.87 -15.41 3.18
N HIS A 76 8.97 -14.97 4.04
CA HIS A 76 7.53 -15.09 3.84
C HIS A 76 6.82 -13.79 4.22
N LEU A 77 5.88 -13.37 3.37
CA LEU A 77 4.98 -12.24 3.61
C LEU A 77 3.55 -12.74 3.73
N LEU A 78 2.85 -12.37 4.80
CA LEU A 78 1.45 -12.68 4.98
C LEU A 78 0.65 -11.38 5.08
N SER A 79 -0.51 -11.32 4.44
CA SER A 79 -1.40 -10.17 4.56
C SER A 79 -2.87 -10.53 4.36
N PHE A 80 -3.73 -9.52 4.51
CA PHE A 80 -5.19 -9.64 4.57
C PHE A 80 -5.83 -8.82 3.45
N GLY A 81 -6.94 -9.33 2.90
CA GLY A 81 -7.71 -8.60 1.90
C GLY A 81 -9.03 -9.26 1.54
N GLY A 82 -9.89 -8.52 0.87
CA GLY A 82 -11.06 -9.08 0.19
C GLY A 82 -10.71 -9.62 -1.18
N ALA A 83 -11.68 -10.25 -1.84
CA ALA A 83 -11.52 -10.90 -3.15
C ALA A 83 -11.00 -9.98 -4.26
N TYR A 84 -11.28 -8.69 -4.20
CA TYR A 84 -10.85 -7.68 -5.18
C TYR A 84 -9.76 -6.75 -4.64
N SER A 85 -8.97 -7.23 -3.69
CA SER A 85 -7.96 -6.42 -3.01
C SER A 85 -6.77 -6.12 -3.91
N ASN A 86 -6.59 -4.87 -4.31
CA ASN A 86 -5.37 -4.40 -4.98
C ASN A 86 -4.11 -4.60 -4.12
N HIS A 87 -4.27 -4.67 -2.79
CA HIS A 87 -3.15 -4.93 -1.90
C HIS A 87 -2.67 -6.38 -1.99
N ILE A 88 -3.60 -7.36 -1.96
CA ILE A 88 -3.27 -8.79 -2.15
C ILE A 88 -2.61 -9.00 -3.50
N HIS A 89 -3.16 -8.43 -4.57
CA HIS A 89 -2.55 -8.47 -5.90
C HIS A 89 -1.11 -7.92 -5.90
N ALA A 90 -0.91 -6.74 -5.33
CA ALA A 90 0.41 -6.11 -5.27
C ALA A 90 1.40 -6.90 -4.41
N LEU A 91 0.96 -7.47 -3.28
CA LEU A 91 1.81 -8.29 -2.42
C LEU A 91 2.25 -9.58 -3.11
N ALA A 92 1.34 -10.25 -3.83
CA ALA A 92 1.67 -11.43 -4.62
C ALA A 92 2.71 -11.13 -5.71
N ALA A 93 2.51 -10.02 -6.44
CA ALA A 93 3.47 -9.56 -7.45
C ALA A 93 4.84 -9.23 -6.82
N ALA A 94 4.86 -8.60 -5.64
CA ALA A 94 6.09 -8.31 -4.90
C ALA A 94 6.79 -9.60 -4.47
N GLY A 95 6.06 -10.59 -3.95
CA GLY A 95 6.61 -11.89 -3.56
C GLY A 95 7.28 -12.62 -4.72
N LEU A 96 6.58 -12.73 -5.87
CA LEU A 96 7.15 -13.33 -7.08
C LEU A 96 8.47 -12.67 -7.48
N ARG A 97 8.52 -11.34 -7.46
CA ARG A 97 9.71 -10.58 -7.89
C ARG A 97 10.87 -10.66 -6.90
N SER A 98 10.57 -10.80 -5.63
CA SER A 98 11.58 -10.86 -4.55
C SER A 98 12.02 -12.27 -4.19
N GLY A 99 11.37 -13.29 -4.76
CA GLY A 99 11.59 -14.68 -4.34
C GLY A 99 11.11 -14.96 -2.91
N LEU A 100 10.17 -14.14 -2.39
CA LEU A 100 9.53 -14.35 -1.11
C LEU A 100 8.24 -15.14 -1.29
N ARG A 101 7.99 -16.10 -0.39
CA ARG A 101 6.66 -16.74 -0.32
C ARG A 101 5.62 -15.71 0.11
N THR A 102 4.40 -15.87 -0.35
CA THR A 102 3.30 -14.99 0.04
C THR A 102 2.06 -15.78 0.42
N THR A 103 1.35 -15.32 1.46
CA THR A 103 0.03 -15.84 1.84
C THR A 103 -0.95 -14.70 1.96
N GLY A 104 -2.09 -14.82 1.31
CA GLY A 104 -3.22 -13.91 1.41
C GLY A 104 -4.34 -14.53 2.24
N ILE A 105 -4.66 -13.92 3.38
CA ILE A 105 -5.86 -14.25 4.17
C ILE A 105 -7.04 -13.51 3.55
N ILE A 106 -7.91 -14.26 2.90
CA ILE A 106 -8.99 -13.70 2.06
C ILE A 106 -10.32 -13.77 2.79
N ARG A 107 -10.99 -12.62 2.87
CA ARG A 107 -12.34 -12.55 3.43
C ARG A 107 -13.37 -13.15 2.47
N GLY A 108 -13.97 -14.26 2.81
CA GLY A 108 -15.00 -14.95 2.03
C GLY A 108 -14.76 -16.44 1.95
N GLU A 109 -15.60 -17.11 1.18
CA GLU A 109 -15.53 -18.54 0.94
C GLU A 109 -14.85 -18.85 -0.40
N ALA A 110 -14.08 -19.94 -0.44
CA ALA A 110 -13.28 -20.32 -1.60
C ALA A 110 -14.09 -20.51 -2.89
N ASP A 111 -15.28 -21.08 -2.77
CA ASP A 111 -16.12 -21.47 -3.90
C ASP A 111 -16.80 -20.29 -4.61
N THR A 112 -16.81 -19.12 -3.97
CA THR A 112 -17.52 -17.94 -4.48
C THR A 112 -16.62 -16.97 -5.25
N VAL A 113 -15.31 -17.22 -5.33
CA VAL A 113 -14.39 -16.18 -5.76
C VAL A 113 -13.39 -16.65 -6.81
N SER A 114 -13.89 -16.88 -8.02
CA SER A 114 -13.05 -16.86 -9.21
C SER A 114 -13.07 -15.47 -9.81
N ASN A 115 -12.01 -14.68 -9.61
CA ASN A 115 -11.87 -13.37 -10.25
C ASN A 115 -10.42 -13.13 -10.68
N ALA A 116 -10.21 -12.16 -11.56
CA ALA A 116 -8.91 -11.87 -12.14
C ALA A 116 -7.84 -11.50 -11.07
N THR A 117 -8.23 -10.82 -9.98
CA THR A 117 -7.32 -10.40 -8.91
C THR A 117 -6.73 -11.59 -8.17
N LEU A 118 -7.57 -12.51 -7.68
CA LEU A 118 -7.10 -13.69 -6.95
C LEU A 118 -6.47 -14.72 -7.88
N SER A 119 -6.98 -14.85 -9.12
CA SER A 119 -6.36 -15.72 -10.14
C SER A 119 -4.94 -15.27 -10.46
N ALA A 120 -4.70 -13.98 -10.63
CA ALA A 120 -3.35 -13.44 -10.81
C ALA A 120 -2.47 -13.69 -9.58
N ALA A 121 -2.96 -13.41 -8.37
CA ALA A 121 -2.22 -13.64 -7.15
C ALA A 121 -1.80 -15.11 -6.97
N LYS A 122 -2.73 -16.05 -7.22
CA LYS A 122 -2.46 -17.50 -7.22
C LYS A 122 -1.47 -17.88 -8.31
N GLY A 123 -1.63 -17.33 -9.52
CA GLY A 123 -0.70 -17.58 -10.64
C GLY A 123 0.72 -17.10 -10.37
N TRP A 124 0.89 -16.12 -9.48
CA TRP A 124 2.19 -15.64 -9.00
C TRP A 124 2.71 -16.38 -7.76
N GLY A 125 2.07 -17.50 -7.40
CA GLY A 125 2.53 -18.36 -6.31
C GLY A 125 2.07 -17.94 -4.91
N MET A 126 1.05 -17.10 -4.79
CA MET A 126 0.47 -16.77 -3.50
C MET A 126 -0.45 -17.87 -2.99
N ASP A 127 -0.25 -18.32 -1.77
CA ASP A 127 -1.19 -19.18 -1.05
C ASP A 127 -2.40 -18.34 -0.62
N LEU A 128 -3.61 -18.81 -0.95
CA LEU A 128 -4.85 -18.15 -0.59
C LEU A 128 -5.57 -18.96 0.50
N VAL A 129 -5.72 -18.34 1.67
CA VAL A 129 -6.44 -18.90 2.82
C VAL A 129 -7.73 -18.13 3.02
N PHE A 130 -8.86 -18.79 2.83
CA PHE A 130 -10.17 -18.16 2.97
C PHE A 130 -10.65 -18.26 4.41
N VAL A 131 -11.16 -17.15 4.92
CA VAL A 131 -11.75 -17.07 6.25
C VAL A 131 -13.09 -16.35 6.20
N ASP A 132 -14.01 -16.76 7.07
CA ASP A 132 -15.31 -16.13 7.19
C ASP A 132 -15.21 -14.67 7.66
N ARG A 133 -16.31 -13.92 7.55
CA ARG A 133 -16.35 -12.50 7.90
C ARG A 133 -16.12 -12.22 9.37
N GLN A 134 -16.50 -13.14 10.26
CA GLN A 134 -16.35 -12.99 11.70
C GLN A 134 -14.87 -13.14 12.08
N SER A 135 -14.22 -14.20 11.62
CA SER A 135 -12.78 -14.44 11.78
C SER A 135 -11.96 -13.30 11.19
N TYR A 136 -12.32 -12.83 9.99
CA TYR A 136 -11.62 -11.73 9.34
C TYR A 136 -11.67 -10.40 10.11
N ARG A 137 -12.71 -10.13 10.89
CA ARG A 137 -12.79 -8.93 11.75
C ARG A 137 -11.68 -8.90 12.79
N ARG A 138 -11.14 -10.05 13.18
CA ARG A 138 -10.06 -10.21 14.17
C ARG A 138 -8.66 -9.98 13.60
N ARG A 139 -8.50 -9.59 12.35
CA ARG A 139 -7.19 -9.41 11.68
C ARG A 139 -6.26 -8.35 12.30
N GLN A 140 -6.70 -7.65 13.33
CA GLN A 140 -5.89 -6.75 14.16
C GLN A 140 -5.77 -7.22 15.61
N ASP A 141 -6.42 -8.32 15.96
CA ASP A 141 -6.40 -8.94 17.28
C ASP A 141 -5.10 -9.75 17.43
N PRO A 142 -4.21 -9.41 18.39
CA PRO A 142 -2.93 -10.11 18.57
C PRO A 142 -3.10 -11.61 18.79
N ASP A 143 -4.09 -12.03 19.59
CA ASP A 143 -4.33 -13.45 19.89
C ASP A 143 -4.72 -14.23 18.62
N TRP A 144 -5.47 -13.59 17.73
CA TRP A 144 -5.83 -14.21 16.46
C TRP A 144 -4.67 -14.19 15.47
N LEU A 145 -3.83 -13.17 15.49
CA LEU A 145 -2.65 -13.06 14.63
C LEU A 145 -1.57 -14.06 15.01
N ALA A 146 -1.45 -14.43 16.28
CA ALA A 146 -0.44 -15.36 16.78
C ALA A 146 -0.42 -16.71 16.01
N GLN A 147 -1.58 -17.19 15.52
CA GLN A 147 -1.65 -18.41 14.71
C GLN A 147 -0.90 -18.33 13.36
N PHE A 148 -0.63 -17.11 12.87
CA PHE A 148 0.07 -16.86 11.61
C PHE A 148 1.53 -16.44 11.82
N GLU A 149 1.96 -16.25 13.04
CA GLU A 149 3.32 -15.86 13.35
C GLU A 149 4.28 -17.05 13.14
N ALA A 150 5.37 -16.77 12.45
CA ALA A 150 6.48 -17.70 12.31
C ALA A 150 7.80 -16.91 12.23
N PRO A 151 8.92 -17.50 12.61
CA PRO A 151 10.21 -16.80 12.62
C PRO A 151 10.62 -16.21 11.27
N ASP A 152 10.19 -16.82 10.18
CA ASP A 152 10.47 -16.40 8.81
C ASP A 152 9.38 -15.52 8.18
N THR A 153 8.27 -15.27 8.88
CA THR A 153 7.11 -14.53 8.37
C THR A 153 7.11 -13.08 8.83
N LEU A 154 6.83 -12.17 7.90
CA LEU A 154 6.44 -10.80 8.17
C LEU A 154 4.94 -10.64 7.88
N ILE A 155 4.16 -10.32 8.90
CA ILE A 155 2.75 -9.98 8.75
C ILE A 155 2.63 -8.50 8.33
N VAL A 156 2.10 -8.27 7.14
CA VAL A 156 1.81 -6.95 6.59
C VAL A 156 0.35 -6.63 6.84
N PRO A 157 -0.02 -5.55 7.52
CA PRO A 157 -1.42 -5.20 7.79
C PRO A 157 -2.24 -5.02 6.51
N GLU A 158 -3.58 -5.16 6.63
CA GLU A 158 -4.51 -4.96 5.52
C GLU A 158 -4.24 -3.64 4.78
N GLY A 159 -4.21 -3.71 3.46
CA GLY A 159 -3.93 -2.54 2.62
C GLY A 159 -2.49 -2.04 2.68
N GLY A 160 -1.58 -2.73 3.37
CA GLY A 160 -0.22 -2.27 3.65
C GLY A 160 -0.19 -1.05 4.58
N SER A 161 -1.27 -0.83 5.36
CA SER A 161 -1.42 0.37 6.18
C SER A 161 -0.80 0.16 7.57
N SER A 162 0.39 0.69 7.75
CA SER A 162 1.15 0.69 9.01
C SER A 162 2.05 1.94 9.06
N PRO A 163 2.69 2.24 10.18
CA PRO A 163 3.71 3.29 10.25
C PRO A 163 4.81 3.16 9.20
N LEU A 164 5.17 1.94 8.79
CA LEU A 164 6.15 1.69 7.71
C LEU A 164 5.71 2.19 6.34
N ALA A 165 4.41 2.34 6.10
CA ALA A 165 3.92 2.87 4.84
C ALA A 165 4.09 4.39 4.72
N ILE A 166 4.21 5.09 5.85
CA ILE A 166 4.21 6.55 5.91
C ILE A 166 5.33 7.17 5.08
N PRO A 167 6.62 6.83 5.28
CA PRO A 167 7.70 7.44 4.51
C PRO A 167 7.58 7.17 3.01
N GLY A 168 7.18 5.96 2.60
CA GLY A 168 7.03 5.63 1.19
C GLY A 168 5.92 6.40 0.48
N VAL A 169 4.84 6.74 1.19
CA VAL A 169 3.79 7.61 0.65
C VAL A 169 4.21 9.07 0.70
N ALA A 170 4.90 9.52 1.76
CA ALA A 170 5.37 10.90 1.88
C ALA A 170 6.31 11.30 0.72
N GLU A 171 7.10 10.38 0.18
CA GLU A 171 7.94 10.58 -1.00
C GLU A 171 7.16 11.14 -2.20
N LEU A 172 5.86 10.79 -2.32
CA LEU A 172 4.99 11.29 -3.42
C LEU A 172 4.94 12.83 -3.46
N VAL A 173 4.91 13.46 -2.28
CA VAL A 173 4.84 14.94 -2.21
C VAL A 173 6.12 15.57 -2.77
N ALA A 174 7.28 14.98 -2.46
CA ALA A 174 8.57 15.47 -2.97
C ALA A 174 8.70 15.34 -4.50
N GLU A 175 7.99 14.39 -5.11
CA GLU A 175 7.97 14.20 -6.56
C GLU A 175 7.18 15.28 -7.33
N VAL A 176 6.35 16.10 -6.64
CA VAL A 176 5.57 17.17 -7.28
C VAL A 176 6.38 18.47 -7.25
N PRO A 177 6.73 19.05 -8.41
CA PRO A 177 7.68 20.17 -8.52
C PRO A 177 7.10 21.53 -8.10
N PHE A 178 5.85 21.56 -7.65
CA PHE A 178 5.18 22.75 -7.14
C PHE A 178 4.36 22.39 -5.89
N SER A 179 3.90 23.38 -5.15
CA SER A 179 2.98 23.20 -4.00
C SER A 179 1.55 23.36 -4.48
N PRO A 180 0.74 22.30 -4.54
CA PRO A 180 -0.68 22.42 -4.83
C PRO A 180 -1.41 23.06 -3.63
N ASP A 181 -2.48 23.80 -3.91
CA ASP A 181 -3.35 24.33 -2.85
C ASP A 181 -4.12 23.23 -2.14
N LEU A 182 -4.43 22.14 -2.87
CA LEU A 182 -5.24 21.04 -2.39
C LEU A 182 -4.83 19.70 -3.01
N TRP A 183 -4.57 18.73 -2.15
CA TRP A 183 -4.50 17.31 -2.50
C TRP A 183 -5.88 16.68 -2.35
N VAL A 184 -6.30 15.88 -3.34
CA VAL A 184 -7.54 15.11 -3.26
C VAL A 184 -7.23 13.63 -3.48
N LEU A 185 -7.75 12.77 -2.62
CA LEU A 185 -7.52 11.32 -2.73
C LEU A 185 -8.70 10.50 -2.21
N PRO A 186 -8.94 9.28 -2.75
CA PRO A 186 -9.85 8.31 -2.14
C PRO A 186 -9.20 7.71 -0.87
N CYS A 187 -10.01 7.53 0.18
CA CYS A 187 -9.56 6.99 1.46
C CYS A 187 -10.37 5.76 1.86
N ALA A 188 -9.70 4.61 2.01
CA ALA A 188 -10.31 3.35 2.45
C ALA A 188 -9.68 2.82 3.74
N SER A 189 -8.34 2.78 3.86
CA SER A 189 -7.59 2.24 4.99
C SER A 189 -6.66 3.27 5.68
N GLY A 190 -6.85 4.55 5.41
CA GLY A 190 -6.12 5.65 6.05
C GLY A 190 -4.64 5.83 5.65
N GLY A 191 -3.92 4.74 5.32
CA GLY A 191 -2.46 4.78 5.20
C GLY A 191 -1.91 5.73 4.12
N THR A 192 -2.62 5.94 2.99
CA THR A 192 -2.19 6.93 1.98
C THR A 192 -2.39 8.35 2.49
N LEU A 193 -3.53 8.60 3.15
CA LEU A 193 -3.80 9.91 3.77
C LEU A 193 -2.77 10.22 4.87
N ALA A 194 -2.50 9.25 5.74
CA ALA A 194 -1.50 9.40 6.81
C ALA A 194 -0.10 9.76 6.27
N GLY A 195 0.31 9.14 5.16
CA GLY A 195 1.59 9.45 4.51
C GLY A 195 1.60 10.81 3.80
N LEU A 196 0.50 11.20 3.15
CA LEU A 196 0.38 12.55 2.57
C LEU A 196 0.44 13.63 3.65
N ILE A 197 -0.22 13.43 4.80
CA ILE A 197 -0.15 14.35 5.94
C ILE A 197 1.30 14.50 6.42
N ALA A 198 2.05 13.38 6.49
CA ALA A 198 3.44 13.42 6.91
C ALA A 198 4.37 14.14 5.91
N GLY A 199 4.05 14.09 4.62
CA GLY A 199 4.86 14.70 3.57
C GLY A 199 4.41 16.08 3.12
N LYS A 200 3.17 16.51 3.44
CA LYS A 200 2.63 17.79 2.95
C LYS A 200 3.46 18.99 3.37
N ARG A 201 3.52 19.98 2.49
CA ARG A 201 4.14 21.27 2.82
C ARG A 201 3.15 22.12 3.65
N GLU A 202 3.66 23.10 4.37
CA GLU A 202 2.90 23.86 5.39
C GLU A 202 1.55 24.41 4.89
N ARG A 203 1.53 25.00 3.69
CA ARG A 203 0.34 25.66 3.13
C ARG A 203 -0.59 24.69 2.35
N GLU A 204 -0.17 23.47 2.12
CA GLU A 204 -0.95 22.51 1.37
C GLU A 204 -2.11 21.97 2.20
N ARG A 205 -3.26 21.80 1.57
CA ARG A 205 -4.45 21.20 2.18
C ARG A 205 -4.69 19.82 1.59
N ILE A 206 -5.34 18.94 2.35
CA ILE A 206 -5.69 17.60 1.92
C ILE A 206 -7.18 17.35 2.14
N LEU A 207 -7.88 16.93 1.09
CA LEU A 207 -9.24 16.42 1.14
C LEU A 207 -9.24 14.94 0.79
N ALA A 208 -9.51 14.09 1.75
CA ALA A 208 -9.74 12.68 1.53
C ALA A 208 -11.24 12.42 1.37
N ILE A 209 -11.60 11.55 0.42
CA ILE A 209 -12.97 11.11 0.20
C ILE A 209 -13.10 9.69 0.72
N ALA A 210 -13.92 9.47 1.75
CA ALA A 210 -14.19 8.13 2.26
C ALA A 210 -14.93 7.31 1.19
N VAL A 211 -14.35 6.18 0.81
CA VAL A 211 -14.93 5.29 -0.22
C VAL A 211 -15.70 4.12 0.40
N LEU A 212 -15.78 4.07 1.72
CA LEU A 212 -16.49 3.05 2.48
C LEU A 212 -17.67 3.70 3.21
N LYS A 213 -18.82 3.04 3.17
CA LYS A 213 -19.97 3.44 4.00
C LYS A 213 -19.58 3.35 5.49
N GLY A 214 -19.87 4.39 6.26
CA GLY A 214 -19.52 4.45 7.67
C GLY A 214 -18.04 4.78 7.94
N GLY A 215 -17.42 5.61 7.11
CA GLY A 215 -16.00 5.98 7.18
C GLY A 215 -15.57 6.82 8.40
N ALA A 216 -16.42 7.02 9.41
CA ALA A 216 -16.09 7.83 10.59
C ALA A 216 -14.83 7.37 11.33
N PHE A 217 -14.55 6.05 11.35
CA PHE A 217 -13.37 5.46 11.96
C PHE A 217 -12.05 5.87 11.28
N LEU A 218 -12.10 6.38 10.05
CA LEU A 218 -10.89 6.71 9.27
C LEU A 218 -10.06 7.81 9.89
N HIS A 219 -10.68 8.75 10.60
CA HIS A 219 -9.94 9.81 11.31
C HIS A 219 -9.02 9.22 12.37
N ASP A 220 -9.58 8.36 13.24
CA ASP A 220 -8.82 7.72 14.32
C ASP A 220 -7.75 6.78 13.78
N GLU A 221 -8.06 6.08 12.69
CA GLU A 221 -7.11 5.20 12.02
C GLU A 221 -5.93 5.98 11.42
N VAL A 222 -6.17 7.14 10.83
CA VAL A 222 -5.10 8.03 10.32
C VAL A 222 -4.22 8.53 11.46
N CYS A 223 -4.81 8.97 12.58
CA CYS A 223 -4.08 9.40 13.77
C CYS A 223 -3.31 8.24 14.42
N ARG A 224 -3.85 7.03 14.41
CA ARG A 224 -3.15 5.83 14.89
C ARG A 224 -1.91 5.50 14.03
N LEU A 225 -2.02 5.65 12.71
CA LEU A 225 -0.92 5.40 11.76
C LEU A 225 0.15 6.50 11.80
N ASN A 226 -0.27 7.74 11.94
CA ASN A 226 0.57 8.93 12.03
C ASN A 226 0.09 9.81 13.19
N PRO A 227 0.64 9.65 14.40
CA PRO A 227 0.21 10.42 15.56
C PRO A 227 0.31 11.93 15.38
N ALA A 228 1.25 12.43 14.57
CA ALA A 228 1.37 13.84 14.27
C ALA A 228 0.14 14.40 13.53
N ALA A 229 -0.64 13.56 12.85
CA ALA A 229 -1.86 13.98 12.18
C ALA A 229 -2.89 14.60 13.13
N ALA A 230 -2.92 14.17 14.40
CA ALA A 230 -3.85 14.71 15.40
C ALA A 230 -3.66 16.21 15.67
N THR A 231 -2.47 16.75 15.45
CA THR A 231 -2.11 18.17 15.64
C THR A 231 -1.76 18.88 14.34
N THR A 232 -1.81 18.19 13.21
CA THR A 232 -1.51 18.76 11.89
C THR A 232 -2.79 19.35 11.30
N ASP A 233 -2.77 20.64 10.98
CA ASP A 233 -3.87 21.32 10.32
C ASP A 233 -3.93 21.07 8.81
N GLY A 234 -5.06 21.46 8.22
CA GLY A 234 -5.21 21.51 6.76
C GLY A 234 -5.58 20.18 6.11
N TRP A 235 -6.05 19.18 6.84
CA TRP A 235 -6.60 17.96 6.27
C TRP A 235 -7.99 17.63 6.81
N ARG A 236 -8.78 16.98 5.98
CA ARG A 236 -10.11 16.49 6.38
C ARG A 236 -10.54 15.30 5.54
N ILE A 237 -11.51 14.55 6.06
CA ILE A 237 -12.18 13.44 5.35
C ILE A 237 -13.63 13.85 5.10
N ALA A 238 -14.04 13.81 3.84
CA ALA A 238 -15.45 13.91 3.43
C ALA A 238 -16.05 12.50 3.29
N GLN A 239 -17.33 12.38 3.67
CA GLN A 239 -18.11 11.13 3.58
C GLN A 239 -19.15 11.24 2.48
#